data_0031339f66b4a6cb94af63dd481796cc
#
_entry.id   0031339f66b4a6cb94af63dd481796cc
#
_cell.length_a   1.000
_cell.length_b   1.000
_cell.length_c   1.000
_cell.angle_alpha   90.00
_cell.angle_beta   90.00
_cell.angle_gamma   90.00
#
_symmetry.space_group_name_H-M   'P 1'
#
loop_
_entity.id
_entity.type
_entity.pdbx_description
1 polymer ?
#
loop_
_entity_poly.entity_id
_entity_poly.type
_entity_poly.pdbx_seq_one_letter_code
_entity_poly.pdbx_strand_id
1 'polypeptide(L)'
;MFKGVYEGENAKYQNKRILILGKSHYDKDGYDNFTTKSVIENYHLNPNEKKYNFFHKIAQCFSVNTNDIDKEFECFWSNVYFANYVDELCGIGDSKAKSLIENNKKEYNNELFEFINKNKIDIVFVFGRTVYNNLPSYSKNKTAAEKQPDLDNGNIFVGSRRDFISHCVYLKGEQHKNVKAVLKRDVHIYGLRHPSTQCGFNVENYKPYLKNLI
;
A
#
# COMPACT_ATOMS: atom_id res chain seq x y z
N MET A 1 -1.95 -15.55 6.56
CA MET A 1 -2.37 -14.38 7.40
C MET A 1 -1.17 -13.46 7.49
N PHE A 2 -1.31 -12.22 7.08
CA PHE A 2 -0.21 -11.25 7.20
C PHE A 2 0.32 -11.23 8.63
N LYS A 3 1.57 -11.68 8.81
CA LYS A 3 2.30 -11.58 10.07
C LYS A 3 2.93 -10.19 10.10
N GLY A 4 3.11 -9.57 11.23
CA GLY A 4 3.81 -8.28 11.29
C GLY A 4 3.05 -7.07 10.70
N VAL A 5 1.74 -7.15 10.58
CA VAL A 5 0.90 -6.00 10.22
C VAL A 5 1.00 -4.93 11.31
N TYR A 6 1.22 -3.71 10.88
CA TYR A 6 1.04 -2.55 11.75
C TYR A 6 -0.41 -2.09 11.68
N GLU A 7 -1.03 -1.90 12.82
CA GLU A 7 -2.36 -1.31 12.99
C GLU A 7 -2.22 -0.03 13.81
N GLY A 8 -2.55 1.09 13.20
CA GLY A 8 -2.58 2.37 13.91
C GLY A 8 -3.66 2.39 14.99
N GLU A 9 -3.45 3.13 16.06
CA GLU A 9 -4.32 3.18 17.25
C GLU A 9 -5.78 3.45 16.91
N ASN A 10 -6.04 4.33 15.96
CA ASN A 10 -7.40 4.69 15.55
C ASN A 10 -7.89 3.88 14.34
N ALA A 11 -6.97 3.34 13.54
CA ALA A 11 -7.22 2.55 12.33
C ALA A 11 -8.26 3.15 11.36
N LYS A 12 -8.43 4.48 11.39
CA LYS A 12 -9.33 5.24 10.51
C LYS A 12 -8.74 6.60 10.18
N TYR A 13 -8.62 6.89 8.90
CA TYR A 13 -8.26 8.20 8.39
C TYR A 13 -9.48 8.82 7.71
N GLN A 14 -9.96 9.96 8.20
CA GLN A 14 -11.16 10.66 7.69
C GLN A 14 -12.37 9.73 7.46
N ASN A 15 -12.68 8.86 8.43
CA ASN A 15 -13.74 7.84 8.38
C ASN A 15 -13.52 6.69 7.38
N LYS A 16 -12.37 6.60 6.71
CA LYS A 16 -11.98 5.47 5.87
C LYS A 16 -10.98 4.59 6.58
N ARG A 17 -11.08 3.28 6.39
CA ARG A 17 -10.06 2.32 6.80
C ARG A 17 -9.10 2.10 5.64
N ILE A 18 -7.86 2.49 5.83
CA ILE A 18 -6.83 2.53 4.80
C ILE A 18 -5.78 1.48 5.08
N LEU A 19 -5.45 0.67 4.08
CA LEU A 19 -4.29 -0.20 4.09
C LEU A 19 -3.21 0.37 3.16
N ILE A 20 -2.04 0.59 3.71
CA ILE A 20 -0.82 0.83 2.93
C ILE A 20 -0.16 -0.53 2.69
N LEU A 21 0.05 -0.89 1.44
CA LEU A 21 0.62 -2.19 1.06
C LEU A 21 1.99 -1.99 0.40
N GLY A 22 3.03 -2.47 1.08
CA GLY A 22 4.40 -2.56 0.58
C GLY A 22 4.66 -3.90 -0.11
N LYS A 23 5.88 -4.11 -0.62
CA LYS A 23 6.25 -5.34 -1.31
C LYS A 23 6.73 -6.43 -0.35
N SER A 24 7.79 -6.17 0.40
CA SER A 24 8.44 -7.14 1.29
C SER A 24 9.34 -6.44 2.30
N HIS A 25 9.74 -7.17 3.32
CA HIS A 25 10.80 -6.72 4.23
C HIS A 25 12.17 -6.91 3.59
N TYR A 26 13.03 -5.92 3.77
CA TYR A 26 14.44 -6.00 3.39
C TYR A 26 15.28 -6.09 4.66
N ASP A 27 15.93 -7.22 4.86
CA ASP A 27 16.95 -7.32 5.87
C ASP A 27 18.29 -6.86 5.29
N LYS A 28 18.88 -5.87 5.91
CA LYS A 28 20.20 -5.38 5.57
C LYS A 28 21.28 -5.91 6.51
N ASP A 29 20.92 -6.30 7.71
CA ASP A 29 21.87 -6.56 8.80
C ASP A 29 21.55 -7.83 9.61
N GLY A 30 20.66 -8.74 9.14
CA GLY A 30 20.35 -10.00 9.83
C GLY A 30 19.54 -9.84 11.11
N TYR A 31 18.78 -8.78 11.28
CA TYR A 31 17.91 -8.59 12.44
C TYR A 31 16.63 -9.43 12.31
N ASP A 32 16.61 -10.58 12.95
CA ASP A 32 15.48 -11.53 12.97
C ASP A 32 14.13 -10.93 13.45
N ASN A 33 14.16 -9.75 14.06
CA ASN A 33 12.99 -9.07 14.62
C ASN A 33 12.57 -7.80 13.88
N PHE A 34 13.11 -7.54 12.69
CA PHE A 34 12.82 -6.34 11.92
C PHE A 34 11.52 -6.47 11.14
N THR A 35 10.40 -6.43 11.85
CA THR A 35 9.07 -6.44 11.25
C THR A 35 8.64 -5.03 10.85
N THR A 36 7.72 -4.91 9.91
CA THR A 36 7.11 -3.62 9.55
C THR A 36 6.56 -2.89 10.75
N LYS A 37 5.92 -3.62 11.66
CA LYS A 37 5.38 -3.07 12.90
C LYS A 37 6.49 -2.42 13.73
N SER A 38 7.58 -3.16 14.00
CA SER A 38 8.69 -2.62 14.77
C SER A 38 9.37 -1.41 14.11
N VAL A 39 9.42 -1.38 12.77
CA VAL A 39 9.97 -0.22 12.04
C VAL A 39 9.12 1.02 12.25
N ILE A 40 7.81 0.91 12.15
CA ILE A 40 6.93 2.06 12.36
C ILE A 40 6.97 2.50 13.82
N GLU A 41 6.80 1.57 14.76
CA GLU A 41 6.74 1.86 16.18
C GLU A 41 8.06 2.42 16.72
N ASN A 42 9.20 1.84 16.38
CA ASN A 42 10.49 2.23 16.94
C ASN A 42 11.14 3.42 16.23
N TYR A 43 10.84 3.63 14.93
CA TYR A 43 11.55 4.64 14.14
C TYR A 43 10.66 5.78 13.65
N HIS A 44 9.41 5.52 13.30
CA HIS A 44 8.54 6.54 12.72
C HIS A 44 7.64 7.24 13.74
N LEU A 45 7.28 6.57 14.82
CA LEU A 45 6.55 7.16 15.95
C LEU A 45 7.50 7.77 17.02
N ASN A 46 8.80 7.48 16.92
CA ASN A 46 9.79 8.08 17.82
C ASN A 46 10.45 9.30 17.14
N PRO A 47 10.25 10.54 17.65
CA PRO A 47 10.77 11.75 17.02
C PRO A 47 12.30 11.83 16.99
N ASN A 48 12.99 11.13 17.90
CA ASN A 48 14.45 11.17 18.02
C ASN A 48 15.17 10.15 17.12
N GLU A 49 14.43 9.29 16.44
CA GLU A 49 15.01 8.19 15.64
C GLU A 49 15.06 8.50 14.15
N LYS A 50 15.99 7.82 13.48
CA LYS A 50 16.18 7.95 12.03
C LYS A 50 14.94 7.47 11.27
N LYS A 51 14.34 8.34 10.47
CA LYS A 51 13.20 8.00 9.62
C LYS A 51 13.68 7.28 8.35
N TYR A 52 13.06 6.14 8.04
CA TYR A 52 13.31 5.45 6.78
C TYR A 52 12.60 6.17 5.62
N ASN A 53 13.34 6.50 4.58
CA ASN A 53 12.83 7.25 3.42
C ASN A 53 11.55 6.68 2.81
N PHE A 54 11.38 5.37 2.81
CA PHE A 54 10.17 4.72 2.30
C PHE A 54 8.92 5.19 3.06
N PHE A 55 8.89 5.01 4.38
CA PHE A 55 7.77 5.37 5.22
C PHE A 55 7.56 6.87 5.31
N HIS A 56 8.67 7.61 5.38
CA HIS A 56 8.67 9.08 5.39
C HIS A 56 7.96 9.64 4.14
N LYS A 57 8.36 9.22 2.95
CA LYS A 57 7.74 9.67 1.69
C LYS A 57 6.28 9.27 1.56
N ILE A 58 5.90 8.09 2.07
CA ILE A 58 4.50 7.68 2.09
C ILE A 58 3.68 8.66 2.92
N ALA A 59 4.07 8.91 4.18
CA ALA A 59 3.35 9.83 5.05
C ALA A 59 3.28 11.25 4.44
N GLN A 60 4.38 11.74 3.85
CA GLN A 60 4.40 13.04 3.16
C GLN A 60 3.37 13.14 2.03
N CYS A 61 3.08 12.05 1.31
CA CYS A 61 2.07 12.06 0.24
C CYS A 61 0.66 12.36 0.76
N PHE A 62 0.38 12.07 2.02
CA PHE A 62 -0.93 12.25 2.66
C PHE A 62 -0.96 13.43 3.62
N SER A 63 0.18 14.05 3.90
CA SER A 63 0.28 15.13 4.88
C SER A 63 -0.50 16.37 4.42
N VAL A 64 -1.23 16.93 5.35
CA VAL A 64 -1.82 18.26 5.23
C VAL A 64 -0.78 19.22 5.80
N ASN A 65 -0.43 20.28 5.08
CA ASN A 65 0.60 21.24 5.47
C ASN A 65 0.43 21.74 6.90
N THR A 66 1.04 21.08 7.87
CA THR A 66 1.26 21.63 9.22
C THR A 66 2.72 22.05 9.34
N ASN A 67 3.00 22.95 10.26
CA ASN A 67 4.37 23.38 10.54
C ASN A 67 5.17 22.33 11.35
N ASP A 68 4.56 21.21 11.70
CA ASP A 68 5.13 20.15 12.52
C ASP A 68 5.02 18.79 11.80
N ILE A 69 6.06 18.48 11.05
CA ILE A 69 6.14 17.25 10.22
C ILE A 69 6.06 15.97 11.06
N ASP A 70 6.62 15.97 12.26
CA ASP A 70 6.63 14.77 13.11
C ASP A 70 5.22 14.45 13.63
N LYS A 71 4.44 15.46 14.01
CA LYS A 71 3.03 15.27 14.38
C LYS A 71 2.16 14.82 13.21
N GLU A 72 2.43 15.32 12.01
CA GLU A 72 1.71 14.83 10.81
C GLU A 72 1.98 13.35 10.56
N PHE A 73 3.23 12.90 10.72
CA PHE A 73 3.59 11.51 10.54
C PHE A 73 2.99 10.61 11.59
N GLU A 74 3.05 11.02 12.84
CA GLU A 74 2.40 10.33 13.93
C GLU A 74 0.90 10.23 13.68
N CYS A 75 0.26 11.33 13.32
CA CYS A 75 -1.16 11.35 12.98
C CYS A 75 -1.49 10.42 11.81
N PHE A 76 -0.69 10.41 10.73
CA PHE A 76 -0.93 9.52 9.60
C PHE A 76 -0.79 8.05 10.00
N TRP A 77 0.33 7.65 10.60
CA TRP A 77 0.59 6.27 10.96
C TRP A 77 -0.37 5.76 12.05
N SER A 78 -0.80 6.60 12.97
CA SER A 78 -1.80 6.22 13.98
C SER A 78 -3.19 5.93 13.41
N ASN A 79 -3.44 6.27 12.15
CA ASN A 79 -4.77 6.14 11.52
C ASN A 79 -4.86 5.14 10.37
N VAL A 80 -3.77 4.44 10.03
CA VAL A 80 -3.73 3.49 8.91
C VAL A 80 -3.23 2.12 9.30
N TYR A 81 -3.54 1.12 8.48
CA TYR A 81 -2.87 -0.18 8.50
C TYR A 81 -1.67 -0.15 7.56
N PHE A 82 -0.61 -0.85 7.91
CA PHE A 82 0.47 -1.16 6.98
C PHE A 82 0.77 -2.67 6.98
N ALA A 83 0.94 -3.24 5.79
CA ALA A 83 1.39 -4.60 5.59
C ALA A 83 2.36 -4.70 4.40
N ASN A 84 3.14 -5.77 4.35
CA ASN A 84 3.84 -6.18 3.14
C ASN A 84 3.09 -7.32 2.47
N TYR A 85 3.02 -7.29 1.14
CA TYR A 85 2.39 -8.34 0.35
C TYR A 85 3.12 -9.67 0.47
N VAL A 86 4.46 -9.64 0.57
CA VAL A 86 5.31 -10.77 0.96
C VAL A 86 5.77 -10.53 2.38
N ASP A 87 5.28 -11.33 3.31
CA ASP A 87 5.57 -11.21 4.75
C ASP A 87 6.84 -11.98 5.17
N GLU A 88 7.80 -12.08 4.25
CA GLU A 88 9.07 -12.73 4.46
C GLU A 88 10.23 -11.75 4.32
N LEU A 89 11.32 -12.04 5.04
CA LEU A 89 12.59 -11.34 4.86
C LEU A 89 13.20 -11.74 3.51
N CYS A 90 13.29 -10.77 2.61
CA CYS A 90 13.74 -11.02 1.24
C CYS A 90 15.21 -10.68 0.98
N GLY A 91 15.93 -10.16 1.98
CA GLY A 91 17.31 -9.72 1.82
C GLY A 91 17.46 -8.49 0.91
N ILE A 92 18.69 -8.17 0.54
CA ILE A 92 18.98 -7.05 -0.36
C ILE A 92 18.70 -7.46 -1.80
N GLY A 93 17.77 -6.79 -2.45
CA GLY A 93 17.45 -6.98 -3.87
C GLY A 93 16.04 -7.52 -4.14
N ASP A 94 15.68 -7.49 -5.43
CA ASP A 94 14.29 -7.75 -5.86
C ASP A 94 14.00 -9.23 -6.18
N SER A 95 15.03 -10.05 -6.38
CA SER A 95 14.90 -11.38 -6.97
C SER A 95 14.10 -12.34 -6.11
N LYS A 96 14.41 -12.43 -4.80
CA LYS A 96 13.71 -13.33 -3.87
C LYS A 96 12.24 -12.92 -3.72
N ALA A 97 11.95 -11.64 -3.52
CA ALA A 97 10.58 -11.16 -3.41
C ALA A 97 9.76 -11.41 -4.70
N LYS A 98 10.34 -11.22 -5.88
CA LYS A 98 9.70 -11.53 -7.15
C LYS A 98 9.38 -13.01 -7.29
N SER A 99 10.35 -13.88 -7.01
CA SER A 99 10.15 -15.33 -7.04
C SER A 99 9.04 -15.80 -6.08
N LEU A 100 9.01 -15.27 -4.86
CA LEU A 100 7.96 -15.56 -3.90
C LEU A 100 6.57 -15.12 -4.40
N ILE A 101 6.48 -13.93 -4.99
CA ILE A 101 5.23 -13.42 -5.57
C ILE A 101 4.76 -14.33 -6.72
N GLU A 102 5.66 -14.70 -7.64
CA GLU A 102 5.31 -15.54 -8.78
C GLU A 102 4.79 -16.91 -8.33
N ASN A 103 5.42 -17.52 -7.33
CA ASN A 103 5.07 -18.85 -6.85
C ASN A 103 3.82 -18.86 -5.96
N ASN A 104 3.61 -17.82 -5.13
CA ASN A 104 2.61 -17.83 -4.06
C ASN A 104 1.50 -16.77 -4.23
N LYS A 105 1.42 -16.06 -5.37
CA LYS A 105 0.48 -14.94 -5.55
C LYS A 105 -0.99 -15.30 -5.28
N LYS A 106 -1.39 -16.56 -5.48
CA LYS A 106 -2.76 -17.00 -5.20
C LYS A 106 -3.05 -16.99 -3.69
N GLU A 107 -2.08 -17.47 -2.92
CA GLU A 107 -2.15 -17.49 -1.46
C GLU A 107 -2.13 -16.07 -0.91
N TYR A 108 -1.17 -15.25 -1.34
CA TYR A 108 -1.05 -13.86 -0.91
C TYR A 108 -2.30 -13.03 -1.25
N ASN A 109 -2.91 -13.25 -2.42
CA ASN A 109 -4.15 -12.58 -2.79
C ASN A 109 -5.34 -13.05 -1.92
N ASN A 110 -5.43 -14.32 -1.57
CA ASN A 110 -6.43 -14.81 -0.62
C ASN A 110 -6.27 -14.16 0.75
N GLU A 111 -5.06 -14.18 1.28
CA GLU A 111 -4.74 -13.57 2.58
C GLU A 111 -5.04 -12.06 2.60
N LEU A 112 -4.73 -11.36 1.50
CA LEU A 112 -5.07 -9.94 1.35
C LEU A 112 -6.58 -9.71 1.42
N PHE A 113 -7.38 -10.50 0.70
CA PHE A 113 -8.84 -10.36 0.69
C PHE A 113 -9.47 -10.72 2.05
N GLU A 114 -8.94 -11.75 2.70
CA GLU A 114 -9.35 -12.10 4.08
C GLU A 114 -9.02 -10.97 5.06
N PHE A 115 -7.83 -10.38 4.95
CA PHE A 115 -7.42 -9.24 5.76
C PHE A 115 -8.31 -8.02 5.52
N ILE A 116 -8.58 -7.68 4.26
CA ILE A 116 -9.49 -6.60 3.87
C ILE A 116 -10.88 -6.81 4.51
N ASN A 117 -11.43 -8.01 4.40
CA ASN A 117 -12.72 -8.33 4.98
C ASN A 117 -12.75 -8.24 6.50
N LYS A 118 -11.73 -8.81 7.16
CA LYS A 118 -11.61 -8.84 8.63
C LYS A 118 -11.54 -7.43 9.20
N ASN A 119 -10.71 -6.57 8.59
CA ASN A 119 -10.44 -5.23 9.09
C ASN A 119 -11.34 -4.17 8.44
N LYS A 120 -12.27 -4.59 7.57
CA LYS A 120 -13.23 -3.70 6.89
C LYS A 120 -12.53 -2.58 6.13
N ILE A 121 -11.42 -2.88 5.43
CA ILE A 121 -10.64 -1.91 4.64
C ILE A 121 -11.50 -1.37 3.50
N ASP A 122 -11.47 -0.05 3.31
CA ASP A 122 -12.18 0.67 2.25
C ASP A 122 -11.25 1.01 1.08
N ILE A 123 -9.98 1.32 1.39
CA ILE A 123 -8.99 1.78 0.41
C ILE A 123 -7.67 1.05 0.65
N VAL A 124 -7.03 0.59 -0.43
CA VAL A 124 -5.66 0.05 -0.40
C VAL A 124 -4.75 0.89 -1.30
N PHE A 125 -3.69 1.46 -0.74
CA PHE A 125 -2.63 2.09 -1.49
C PHE A 125 -1.45 1.12 -1.64
N VAL A 126 -1.16 0.70 -2.85
CA VAL A 126 -0.12 -0.28 -3.19
C VAL A 126 1.12 0.45 -3.69
N PHE A 127 2.16 0.50 -2.87
CA PHE A 127 3.43 1.13 -3.22
C PHE A 127 4.39 0.13 -3.88
N GLY A 128 4.30 0.05 -5.20
CA GLY A 128 5.16 -0.78 -6.04
C GLY A 128 4.41 -1.50 -7.16
N ARG A 129 4.84 -1.25 -8.39
CA ARG A 129 4.21 -1.83 -9.60
C ARG A 129 4.20 -3.36 -9.59
N THR A 130 5.23 -3.99 -9.05
CA THR A 130 5.31 -5.45 -8.96
C THR A 130 4.15 -6.03 -8.16
N VAL A 131 3.82 -5.46 -7.01
CA VAL A 131 2.67 -5.91 -6.21
C VAL A 131 1.37 -5.63 -6.94
N TYR A 132 1.17 -4.39 -7.39
CA TYR A 132 -0.06 -4.00 -8.07
C TYR A 132 -0.41 -4.88 -9.27
N ASN A 133 0.58 -5.21 -10.10
CA ASN A 133 0.40 -6.07 -11.28
C ASN A 133 0.13 -7.55 -10.94
N ASN A 134 0.40 -7.98 -9.71
CA ASN A 134 0.14 -9.35 -9.24
C ASN A 134 -1.14 -9.48 -8.39
N LEU A 135 -1.84 -8.38 -8.14
CA LEU A 135 -3.17 -8.42 -7.55
C LEU A 135 -4.16 -9.16 -8.47
N PRO A 136 -5.29 -9.65 -7.94
CA PRO A 136 -6.30 -10.33 -8.75
C PRO A 136 -6.72 -9.49 -9.96
N SER A 137 -6.79 -10.12 -11.12
CA SER A 137 -7.32 -9.44 -12.31
C SER A 137 -8.82 -9.20 -12.15
N TYR A 138 -9.29 -8.07 -12.69
CA TYR A 138 -10.73 -7.79 -12.76
C TYR A 138 -11.47 -8.86 -13.56
N SER A 139 -12.74 -9.04 -13.27
CA SER A 139 -13.60 -9.76 -14.21
C SER A 139 -13.61 -9.02 -15.54
N LYS A 140 -13.55 -9.77 -16.64
CA LYS A 140 -13.40 -9.25 -18.02
C LYS A 140 -14.46 -8.24 -18.46
N ASN A 141 -15.51 -8.04 -17.67
CA ASN A 141 -16.68 -7.27 -18.08
C ASN A 141 -16.72 -5.84 -17.55
N LYS A 142 -15.73 -5.41 -16.74
CA LYS A 142 -15.72 -4.04 -16.19
C LYS A 142 -14.28 -3.57 -16.00
N THR A 143 -13.83 -2.68 -16.85
CA THR A 143 -12.54 -1.99 -16.68
C THR A 143 -12.63 -0.93 -15.58
N ALA A 144 -11.51 -0.55 -14.98
CA ALA A 144 -11.48 0.56 -14.03
C ALA A 144 -11.99 1.86 -14.67
N ALA A 145 -11.75 2.05 -15.97
CA ALA A 145 -12.25 3.18 -16.75
C ALA A 145 -13.79 3.20 -16.86
N GLU A 146 -14.45 2.04 -16.93
CA GLU A 146 -15.92 1.96 -16.96
C GLU A 146 -16.55 2.35 -15.61
N LYS A 147 -15.80 2.21 -14.53
CA LYS A 147 -16.26 2.51 -13.17
C LYS A 147 -15.87 3.92 -12.70
N GLN A 148 -14.85 4.51 -13.30
CA GLN A 148 -14.43 5.90 -13.11
C GLN A 148 -14.02 6.50 -14.45
N PRO A 149 -14.99 7.11 -15.19
CA PRO A 149 -14.75 7.67 -16.52
C PRO A 149 -13.72 8.79 -16.58
N ASP A 150 -13.39 9.40 -15.44
CA ASP A 150 -12.38 10.47 -15.35
C ASP A 150 -10.93 9.96 -15.35
N LEU A 151 -10.72 8.63 -15.32
CA LEU A 151 -9.40 8.01 -15.36
C LEU A 151 -9.15 7.42 -16.75
N ASP A 152 -8.37 8.10 -17.55
CA ASP A 152 -7.94 7.58 -18.86
C ASP A 152 -7.20 6.25 -18.68
N ASN A 153 -7.82 5.14 -19.10
CA ASN A 153 -7.33 3.76 -18.92
C ASN A 153 -7.01 3.33 -17.48
N GLY A 154 -7.61 3.95 -16.46
CA GLY A 154 -7.35 3.65 -15.06
C GLY A 154 -5.99 4.13 -14.54
N ASN A 155 -5.29 4.98 -15.28
CA ASN A 155 -4.02 5.57 -14.87
C ASN A 155 -4.05 7.08 -14.96
N ILE A 156 -3.59 7.72 -13.88
CA ILE A 156 -3.27 9.14 -13.88
C ILE A 156 -1.75 9.29 -13.89
N PHE A 157 -1.21 10.04 -14.85
CA PHE A 157 0.19 10.42 -14.83
C PHE A 157 0.36 11.69 -14.01
N VAL A 158 1.10 11.59 -12.91
CA VAL A 158 1.32 12.69 -11.97
C VAL A 158 2.73 13.24 -12.16
N GLY A 159 2.85 14.42 -12.73
CA GLY A 159 4.10 15.16 -12.94
C GLY A 159 5.00 14.60 -14.05
N SER A 160 5.29 13.33 -14.11
CA SER A 160 6.13 12.71 -15.15
C SER A 160 5.54 11.39 -15.65
N ARG A 161 5.97 10.93 -16.85
CA ARG A 161 5.57 9.60 -17.37
C ARG A 161 5.99 8.42 -16.48
N ARG A 162 6.85 8.68 -15.49
CA ARG A 162 7.32 7.65 -14.54
C ARG A 162 6.50 7.60 -13.28
N ASP A 163 5.85 8.69 -12.91
CA ASP A 163 4.99 8.79 -11.74
C ASP A 163 3.53 8.62 -12.19
N PHE A 164 2.85 7.65 -11.62
CA PHE A 164 1.48 7.28 -12.02
C PHE A 164 0.69 6.88 -10.79
N ILE A 165 -0.60 7.06 -10.86
CA ILE A 165 -1.59 6.45 -9.99
C ILE A 165 -2.47 5.57 -10.87
N SER A 166 -2.43 4.26 -10.65
CA SER A 166 -3.35 3.31 -11.26
C SER A 166 -4.50 3.07 -10.30
N HIS A 167 -5.73 3.08 -10.77
CA HIS A 167 -6.90 2.87 -9.91
C HIS A 167 -7.77 1.74 -10.42
N CYS A 168 -8.31 1.00 -9.47
CA CYS A 168 -9.32 0.00 -9.72
C CYS A 168 -10.27 -0.15 -8.52
N VAL A 169 -11.44 -0.73 -8.78
CA VAL A 169 -12.39 -1.08 -7.73
C VAL A 169 -12.68 -2.58 -7.79
N TYR A 170 -12.48 -3.26 -6.68
CA TYR A 170 -12.99 -4.62 -6.49
C TYR A 170 -14.38 -4.52 -5.88
N LEU A 171 -15.38 -5.05 -6.59
CA LEU A 171 -16.77 -4.96 -6.14
C LEU A 171 -17.09 -6.02 -5.09
N LYS A 172 -17.99 -5.65 -4.20
CA LYS A 172 -18.61 -6.59 -3.26
C LYS A 172 -19.22 -7.77 -4.01
N GLY A 173 -18.96 -8.98 -3.52
CA GLY A 173 -19.52 -10.22 -4.06
C GLY A 173 -18.89 -10.70 -5.37
N GLU A 174 -17.96 -9.96 -5.95
CA GLU A 174 -17.29 -10.37 -7.19
C GLU A 174 -16.28 -11.49 -6.92
N GLN A 175 -16.37 -12.56 -7.71
CA GLN A 175 -15.42 -13.66 -7.65
C GLN A 175 -14.24 -13.38 -8.57
N HIS A 176 -13.04 -13.34 -8.02
CA HIS A 176 -11.82 -13.12 -8.77
C HIS A 176 -11.12 -14.45 -9.10
N LYS A 177 -10.55 -14.54 -10.30
CA LYS A 177 -9.83 -15.74 -10.74
C LYS A 177 -8.68 -16.04 -9.77
N ASN A 178 -8.63 -17.28 -9.29
CA ASN A 178 -7.61 -17.80 -8.39
C ASN A 178 -7.63 -17.19 -6.96
N VAL A 179 -8.71 -16.54 -6.56
CA VAL A 179 -8.94 -16.07 -5.19
C VAL A 179 -10.19 -16.74 -4.65
N LYS A 180 -10.10 -17.39 -3.48
CA LYS A 180 -11.24 -18.06 -2.84
C LYS A 180 -12.10 -17.08 -2.05
N ALA A 181 -11.44 -16.12 -1.40
CA ALA A 181 -12.12 -15.11 -0.60
C ALA A 181 -12.85 -14.12 -1.49
N VAL A 182 -14.10 -13.81 -1.13
CA VAL A 182 -14.96 -12.81 -1.79
C VAL A 182 -15.04 -11.58 -0.91
N LEU A 183 -14.92 -10.40 -1.49
CA LEU A 183 -15.00 -9.16 -0.74
C LEU A 183 -16.43 -8.88 -0.27
N LYS A 184 -16.55 -8.45 0.98
CA LYS A 184 -17.85 -8.14 1.63
C LYS A 184 -18.29 -6.69 1.42
N ARG A 185 -17.45 -5.87 0.76
CA ARG A 185 -17.67 -4.46 0.38
C ARG A 185 -16.90 -4.11 -0.87
N ASP A 186 -17.23 -2.98 -1.48
CA ASP A 186 -16.42 -2.41 -2.53
C ASP A 186 -15.11 -1.87 -1.93
N VAL A 187 -14.00 -2.10 -2.62
CA VAL A 187 -12.66 -1.69 -2.17
C VAL A 187 -11.93 -0.99 -3.29
N HIS A 188 -11.50 0.24 -3.02
CA HIS A 188 -10.69 1.01 -3.95
C HIS A 188 -9.21 0.64 -3.80
N ILE A 189 -8.57 0.31 -4.91
CA ILE A 189 -7.14 -0.03 -4.94
C ILE A 189 -6.40 0.98 -5.80
N TYR A 190 -5.41 1.64 -5.20
CA TYR A 190 -4.54 2.59 -5.89
C TYR A 190 -3.12 2.05 -5.97
N GLY A 191 -2.63 1.82 -7.19
CA GLY A 191 -1.25 1.42 -7.45
C GLY A 191 -0.38 2.64 -7.66
N LEU A 192 0.70 2.75 -6.90
CA LEU A 192 1.65 3.85 -6.96
C LEU A 192 3.07 3.33 -7.21
N ARG A 193 3.94 4.23 -7.65
CA ARG A 193 5.36 3.94 -7.76
C ARG A 193 5.97 3.70 -6.38
N HIS A 194 7.02 2.87 -6.34
CA HIS A 194 7.75 2.60 -5.10
C HIS A 194 8.57 3.84 -4.65
N PRO A 195 8.50 4.25 -3.37
CA PRO A 195 9.13 5.47 -2.88
C PRO A 195 10.66 5.46 -2.78
N SER A 196 11.34 4.39 -3.23
CA SER A 196 12.80 4.34 -3.16
C SER A 196 13.47 5.46 -3.95
N THR A 197 14.59 5.95 -3.45
CA THR A 197 15.36 7.04 -4.09
C THR A 197 15.84 6.70 -5.50
N GLN A 198 16.20 5.43 -5.75
CA GLN A 198 16.66 4.95 -7.04
C GLN A 198 15.62 5.07 -8.16
N CYS A 199 14.35 5.14 -7.79
CA CYS A 199 13.25 5.22 -8.75
C CYS A 199 12.81 6.66 -9.07
N GLY A 200 13.35 7.69 -8.41
CA GLY A 200 12.97 9.09 -8.65
C GLY A 200 11.51 9.41 -8.23
N PHE A 201 11.01 8.81 -7.16
CA PHE A 201 9.69 9.11 -6.60
C PHE A 201 9.68 10.54 -6.06
N ASN A 202 8.75 11.37 -6.57
CA ASN A 202 8.57 12.73 -6.12
C ASN A 202 7.24 12.89 -5.38
N VAL A 203 7.29 13.18 -4.08
CA VAL A 203 6.12 13.36 -3.20
C VAL A 203 5.18 14.43 -3.74
N GLU A 204 5.71 15.56 -4.22
CA GLU A 204 4.91 16.69 -4.69
C GLU A 204 4.05 16.35 -5.91
N ASN A 205 4.43 15.33 -6.68
CA ASN A 205 3.60 14.84 -7.78
C ASN A 205 2.37 14.07 -7.29
N TYR A 206 2.44 13.42 -6.14
CA TYR A 206 1.36 12.58 -5.59
C TYR A 206 0.45 13.32 -4.63
N LYS A 207 1.01 14.21 -3.82
CA LYS A 207 0.31 14.92 -2.75
C LYS A 207 -1.01 15.59 -3.17
N PRO A 208 -1.10 16.31 -4.32
CA PRO A 208 -2.36 16.93 -4.74
C PRO A 208 -3.50 15.95 -5.00
N TYR A 209 -3.16 14.72 -5.40
CA TYR A 209 -4.14 13.69 -5.73
C TYR A 209 -4.52 12.87 -4.50
N LEU A 210 -3.53 12.41 -3.71
CA LEU A 210 -3.77 11.46 -2.62
C LEU A 210 -4.57 12.09 -1.49
N LYS A 211 -4.32 13.35 -1.14
CA LYS A 211 -5.09 14.06 -0.12
C LYS A 211 -6.59 14.20 -0.43
N ASN A 212 -6.97 14.09 -1.70
CA ASN A 212 -8.37 14.18 -2.14
C ASN A 212 -9.06 12.81 -2.24
N LEU A 213 -8.30 11.72 -2.10
CA LEU A 213 -8.83 10.35 -2.18
C LEU A 213 -9.25 9.80 -0.81
N ILE A 214 -8.89 10.49 0.25
CA ILE A 214 -9.09 10.08 1.64
C ILE A 214 -9.89 11.10 2.44
#